data_6f8dc7ce110bd9d4673b83a84c83c0a8
#
_entry.id   6f8dc7ce110bd9d4673b83a84c83c0a8
#
_cell.length_a   1.000
_cell.length_b   1.000
_cell.length_c   1.000
_cell.angle_alpha   90.00
_cell.angle_beta   90.00
_cell.angle_gamma   90.00
#
_symmetry.space_group_name_H-M   'P 1'
#
loop_
_entity.id
_entity.type
_entity.pdbx_description
1 polymer ?
#
loop_
_entity_poly.entity_id
_entity_poly.type
_entity_poly.pdbx_seq_one_letter_code
_entity_poly.pdbx_strand_id
1 'polypeptide(L)'
;MERSPLPASGKTSISAKVLEAVRFFFAFLKEPATVGALIPSSRILARAMLDLVDLKSARTVVELGPGTGAITGPILDRMDSSGLLLAMELNQQHVEQLRRQYPRAKVFSDSAQQLPKYLRRHRVSSADIIISGLPWTNMPLAVQEEILDAVVASMNETSVFMTFGYTHVQWMPGARRFQGLLRKRFGQIERTRTIWRNVPPALVHVCRAPIVQVQGEA
;
A
#
# COMPACT_ATOMS: atom_id res chain seq x y z
N MET A 1 -5.76 -6.25 54.65
CA MET A 1 -6.12 -6.82 53.32
C MET A 1 -6.01 -5.71 52.30
N GLU A 2 -4.81 -5.61 51.74
CA GLU A 2 -4.43 -4.58 50.78
C GLU A 2 -4.68 -5.10 49.37
N ARG A 3 -5.51 -4.44 48.58
CA ARG A 3 -5.80 -4.83 47.21
C ARG A 3 -4.72 -4.24 46.30
N SER A 4 -3.88 -5.07 45.73
CA SER A 4 -2.98 -4.68 44.65
C SER A 4 -3.72 -4.16 43.43
N PRO A 5 -3.26 -3.06 42.79
CA PRO A 5 -3.84 -2.59 41.56
C PRO A 5 -3.46 -3.45 40.38
N LEU A 6 -4.41 -3.71 39.49
CA LEU A 6 -4.24 -4.39 38.20
C LEU A 6 -3.28 -3.61 37.29
N PRO A 7 -2.47 -4.29 36.47
CA PRO A 7 -1.57 -3.59 35.54
C PRO A 7 -2.37 -2.91 34.42
N ALA A 8 -2.01 -1.66 34.17
CA ALA A 8 -2.57 -0.84 33.11
C ALA A 8 -2.30 -1.47 31.72
N SER A 9 -3.36 -1.60 30.94
CA SER A 9 -3.37 -2.01 29.54
C SER A 9 -2.34 -1.19 28.76
N GLY A 10 -1.31 -1.88 28.23
CA GLY A 10 -0.30 -1.28 27.35
C GLY A 10 -0.91 -0.75 26.07
N LYS A 11 -1.14 0.54 25.99
CA LYS A 11 -1.35 1.24 24.72
C LYS A 11 -0.02 1.19 23.99
N THR A 12 0.05 0.45 22.89
CA THR A 12 1.18 0.48 21.96
C THR A 12 1.31 1.90 21.41
N SER A 13 2.16 2.69 22.04
CA SER A 13 2.51 4.03 21.61
C SER A 13 3.24 3.89 20.26
N ILE A 14 2.59 4.36 19.19
CA ILE A 14 3.27 4.58 17.91
C ILE A 14 4.45 5.50 18.22
N SER A 15 5.68 5.02 17.99
CA SER A 15 6.88 5.78 18.31
C SER A 15 6.78 7.18 17.70
N ALA A 16 7.12 8.22 18.45
CA ALA A 16 7.12 9.62 17.99
C ALA A 16 7.89 9.80 16.67
N LYS A 17 8.93 8.99 16.45
CA LYS A 17 9.69 8.91 15.19
C LYS A 17 8.86 8.44 14.00
N VAL A 18 7.92 7.50 14.19
CA VAL A 18 7.02 7.05 13.12
C VAL A 18 6.02 8.15 12.78
N LEU A 19 5.52 8.85 13.78
CA LEU A 19 4.60 9.98 13.58
C LEU A 19 5.30 11.17 12.89
N GLU A 20 6.55 11.43 13.21
CA GLU A 20 7.38 12.45 12.58
C GLU A 20 7.71 12.11 11.13
N ALA A 21 8.08 10.86 10.84
CA ALA A 21 8.31 10.36 9.49
C ALA A 21 7.03 10.40 8.63
N VAL A 22 5.90 10.08 9.23
CA VAL A 22 4.58 10.20 8.61
C VAL A 22 4.23 11.67 8.35
N ARG A 23 4.52 12.60 9.26
CA ARG A 23 4.33 14.05 9.06
C ARG A 23 5.24 14.61 7.96
N PHE A 24 6.50 14.20 7.92
CA PHE A 24 7.43 14.58 6.85
C PHE A 24 6.95 14.06 5.49
N PHE A 25 6.43 12.84 5.45
CA PHE A 25 5.80 12.26 4.27
C PHE A 25 4.60 13.09 3.78
N PHE A 26 3.74 13.55 4.69
CA PHE A 26 2.61 14.43 4.32
C PHE A 26 3.05 15.82 3.90
N ALA A 27 4.14 16.34 4.44
CA ALA A 27 4.71 17.61 3.96
C ALA A 27 5.18 17.48 2.52
N PHE A 28 5.79 16.36 2.15
CA PHE A 28 6.21 16.05 0.76
C PHE A 28 5.00 15.89 -0.19
N LEU A 29 3.90 15.31 0.29
CA LEU A 29 2.65 15.22 -0.49
C LEU A 29 1.90 16.56 -0.58
N LYS A 30 2.20 17.53 0.29
CA LYS A 30 1.59 18.86 0.29
C LYS A 30 2.22 19.84 -0.69
N GLU A 31 3.35 19.51 -1.32
CA GLU A 31 3.93 20.32 -2.39
C GLU A 31 3.55 19.77 -3.79
N PRO A 32 2.30 19.94 -4.25
CA PRO A 32 1.91 19.57 -5.61
C PRO A 32 2.43 20.56 -6.65
N ALA A 33 3.12 21.63 -6.22
CA ALA A 33 3.51 22.75 -7.09
C ALA A 33 4.57 22.40 -8.12
N THR A 34 5.26 21.26 -7.99
CA THR A 34 6.26 20.82 -8.97
C THR A 34 5.75 19.75 -9.94
N VAL A 35 4.50 19.28 -9.80
CA VAL A 35 4.02 18.12 -10.53
C VAL A 35 2.62 18.34 -11.13
N GLY A 36 2.37 19.52 -11.68
CA GLY A 36 1.17 19.80 -12.49
C GLY A 36 1.00 18.90 -13.73
N ALA A 37 1.96 18.02 -14.00
CA ALA A 37 1.96 17.07 -15.13
C ALA A 37 1.51 15.65 -14.75
N LEU A 38 1.10 15.37 -13.50
CA LEU A 38 0.86 14.00 -13.01
C LEU A 38 -0.47 13.37 -13.43
N ILE A 39 -1.47 14.15 -13.82
CA ILE A 39 -2.82 13.60 -14.06
C ILE A 39 -2.88 12.64 -15.26
N PRO A 40 -2.33 12.97 -16.45
CA PRO A 40 -2.30 12.04 -17.58
C PRO A 40 -1.36 10.84 -17.34
N SER A 41 -0.21 11.09 -16.72
CA SER A 41 0.82 10.08 -16.44
C SER A 41 0.32 9.01 -15.45
N SER A 42 -0.39 9.41 -14.40
CA SER A 42 -0.93 8.47 -13.41
C SER A 42 -1.95 7.50 -14.03
N ARG A 43 -2.75 7.92 -15.03
CA ARG A 43 -3.69 7.03 -15.75
C ARG A 43 -2.97 5.98 -16.58
N ILE A 44 -1.87 6.34 -17.24
CA ILE A 44 -1.05 5.41 -18.03
C ILE A 44 -0.43 4.36 -17.11
N LEU A 45 0.12 4.80 -15.99
CA LEU A 45 0.71 3.91 -14.99
C LEU A 45 -0.35 3.01 -14.36
N ALA A 46 -1.49 3.57 -13.95
CA ALA A 46 -2.61 2.81 -13.41
C ALA A 46 -3.06 1.71 -14.38
N ARG A 47 -3.29 2.06 -15.66
CA ARG A 47 -3.65 1.07 -16.69
C ARG A 47 -2.59 -0.02 -16.81
N ALA A 48 -1.32 0.36 -16.93
CA ALA A 48 -0.23 -0.59 -17.08
C ALA A 48 -0.08 -1.53 -15.86
N MET A 49 -0.35 -1.05 -14.65
CA MET A 49 -0.41 -1.87 -13.44
C MET A 49 -1.59 -2.84 -13.48
N LEU A 50 -2.78 -2.32 -13.76
CA LEU A 50 -4.02 -3.10 -13.68
C LEU A 50 -4.15 -4.14 -14.83
N ASP A 51 -3.43 -3.96 -15.93
CA ASP A 51 -3.35 -4.94 -17.02
C ASP A 51 -2.52 -6.19 -16.65
N LEU A 52 -1.81 -6.18 -15.50
CA LEU A 52 -0.98 -7.29 -15.03
C LEU A 52 -1.73 -8.31 -14.15
N VAL A 53 -2.99 -8.02 -13.79
CA VAL A 53 -3.80 -8.82 -12.86
C VAL A 53 -5.24 -8.94 -13.35
N ASP A 54 -5.91 -10.02 -12.97
CA ASP A 54 -7.33 -10.21 -13.24
C ASP A 54 -8.19 -9.62 -12.11
N LEU A 55 -8.53 -8.34 -12.26
CA LEU A 55 -9.39 -7.64 -11.30
C LEU A 55 -10.86 -8.12 -11.35
N LYS A 56 -11.28 -8.71 -12.45
CA LYS A 56 -12.67 -9.16 -12.63
C LYS A 56 -12.98 -10.37 -11.75
N SER A 57 -12.02 -11.26 -11.57
CA SER A 57 -12.17 -12.44 -10.71
C SER A 57 -11.81 -12.16 -9.24
N ALA A 58 -11.15 -11.03 -8.94
CA ALA A 58 -10.74 -10.68 -7.59
C ALA A 58 -11.95 -10.34 -6.70
N ARG A 59 -12.07 -11.01 -5.57
CA ARG A 59 -13.12 -10.76 -4.56
C ARG A 59 -12.75 -9.64 -3.61
N THR A 60 -11.47 -9.54 -3.27
CA THR A 60 -10.96 -8.53 -2.33
C THR A 60 -9.71 -7.89 -2.91
N VAL A 61 -9.81 -6.60 -3.18
CA VAL A 61 -8.69 -5.75 -3.61
C VAL A 61 -8.39 -4.73 -2.53
N VAL A 62 -7.11 -4.49 -2.29
CA VAL A 62 -6.63 -3.47 -1.35
C VAL A 62 -5.82 -2.44 -2.11
N GLU A 63 -6.06 -1.15 -1.84
CA GLU A 63 -5.26 -0.04 -2.33
C GLU A 63 -4.60 0.68 -1.14
N LEU A 64 -3.27 0.71 -1.12
CA LEU A 64 -2.47 1.39 -0.11
C LEU A 64 -1.95 2.72 -0.65
N GLY A 65 -2.39 3.82 -0.06
CA GLY A 65 -2.05 5.17 -0.48
C GLY A 65 -2.73 5.58 -1.79
N PRO A 66 -4.06 5.56 -1.89
CA PRO A 66 -4.80 5.96 -3.10
C PRO A 66 -4.57 7.43 -3.49
N GLY A 67 -4.21 8.30 -2.53
CA GLY A 67 -4.06 9.72 -2.77
C GLY A 67 -5.34 10.35 -3.30
N THR A 68 -5.27 10.93 -4.49
CA THR A 68 -6.43 11.56 -5.17
C THR A 68 -7.34 10.56 -5.89
N GLY A 69 -7.03 9.25 -5.84
CA GLY A 69 -7.86 8.20 -6.45
C GLY A 69 -7.53 7.87 -7.90
N ALA A 70 -6.31 8.18 -8.36
CA ALA A 70 -5.90 7.94 -9.74
C ALA A 70 -5.96 6.47 -10.17
N ILE A 71 -5.81 5.54 -9.21
CA ILE A 71 -5.90 4.10 -9.43
C ILE A 71 -7.26 3.57 -8.94
N THR A 72 -7.85 4.17 -7.90
CA THR A 72 -9.13 3.74 -7.28
C THR A 72 -10.27 3.61 -8.30
N GLY A 73 -10.50 4.63 -9.13
CA GLY A 73 -11.53 4.60 -10.17
C GLY A 73 -11.31 3.44 -11.15
N PRO A 74 -10.16 3.36 -11.84
CA PRO A 74 -9.82 2.25 -12.73
C PRO A 74 -9.86 0.84 -12.10
N ILE A 75 -9.62 0.69 -10.78
CA ILE A 75 -9.85 -0.59 -10.08
C ILE A 75 -11.34 -0.90 -10.07
N LEU A 76 -12.19 0.03 -9.61
CA LEU A 76 -13.63 -0.15 -9.50
C LEU A 76 -14.30 -0.41 -10.86
N ASP A 77 -13.78 0.18 -11.93
CA ASP A 77 -14.28 -0.01 -13.31
C ASP A 77 -14.02 -1.44 -13.82
N ARG A 78 -13.00 -2.13 -13.30
CA ARG A 78 -12.58 -3.46 -13.73
C ARG A 78 -13.02 -4.58 -12.81
N MET A 79 -13.28 -4.27 -11.53
CA MET A 79 -13.75 -5.22 -10.54
C MET A 79 -15.21 -5.59 -10.78
N ASP A 80 -15.58 -6.81 -10.41
CA ASP A 80 -16.98 -7.18 -10.28
C ASP A 80 -17.69 -6.28 -9.26
N SER A 81 -18.98 -6.03 -9.49
CA SER A 81 -19.79 -5.15 -8.62
C SER A 81 -19.93 -5.68 -7.18
N SER A 82 -19.83 -6.99 -6.99
CA SER A 82 -19.85 -7.65 -5.68
C SER A 82 -18.50 -7.66 -4.97
N GLY A 83 -17.41 -7.31 -5.67
CA GLY A 83 -16.06 -7.28 -5.12
C GLY A 83 -15.86 -6.18 -4.07
N LEU A 84 -15.03 -6.45 -3.08
CA LEU A 84 -14.68 -5.55 -2.00
C LEU A 84 -13.38 -4.80 -2.32
N LEU A 85 -13.43 -3.46 -2.42
CA LEU A 85 -12.26 -2.61 -2.46
C LEU A 85 -12.06 -1.94 -1.11
N LEU A 86 -10.93 -2.24 -0.43
CA LEU A 86 -10.46 -1.54 0.76
C LEU A 86 -9.36 -0.56 0.37
N ALA A 87 -9.48 0.70 0.76
CA ALA A 87 -8.48 1.73 0.48
C ALA A 87 -7.99 2.36 1.79
N MET A 88 -6.67 2.41 1.99
CA MET A 88 -6.05 2.97 3.20
C MET A 88 -5.26 4.21 2.86
N GLU A 89 -5.66 5.35 3.44
CA GLU A 89 -5.08 6.66 3.20
C GLU A 89 -4.94 7.41 4.52
N LEU A 90 -3.79 8.08 4.70
CA LEU A 90 -3.54 8.83 5.93
C LEU A 90 -4.02 10.29 5.85
N ASN A 91 -4.07 10.87 4.64
CA ASN A 91 -4.52 12.22 4.45
C ASN A 91 -6.04 12.30 4.52
N GLN A 92 -6.55 12.94 5.57
CA GLN A 92 -7.98 13.06 5.84
C GLN A 92 -8.75 13.74 4.68
N GLN A 93 -8.15 14.74 4.02
CA GLN A 93 -8.77 15.42 2.88
C GLN A 93 -8.97 14.48 1.69
N HIS A 94 -7.94 13.63 1.40
CA HIS A 94 -8.06 12.60 0.37
C HIS A 94 -9.09 11.54 0.76
N VAL A 95 -9.14 11.12 2.02
CA VAL A 95 -10.15 10.16 2.52
C VAL A 95 -11.57 10.68 2.26
N GLU A 96 -11.83 11.94 2.61
CA GLU A 96 -13.15 12.55 2.40
C GLU A 96 -13.50 12.71 0.90
N GLN A 97 -12.51 13.10 0.10
CA GLN A 97 -12.67 13.18 -1.36
C GLN A 97 -12.98 11.80 -1.96
N LEU A 98 -12.20 10.77 -1.60
CA LEU A 98 -12.38 9.42 -2.11
C LEU A 98 -13.73 8.83 -1.72
N ARG A 99 -14.18 9.03 -0.49
CA ARG A 99 -15.50 8.56 -0.03
C ARG A 99 -16.65 9.18 -0.82
N ARG A 100 -16.53 10.46 -1.19
CA ARG A 100 -17.51 11.15 -2.03
C ARG A 100 -17.46 10.68 -3.48
N GLN A 101 -16.26 10.53 -4.01
CA GLN A 101 -16.05 10.20 -5.43
C GLN A 101 -16.27 8.71 -5.73
N TYR A 102 -15.91 7.83 -4.77
CA TYR A 102 -15.96 6.38 -4.95
C TYR A 102 -16.71 5.69 -3.81
N PRO A 103 -18.05 5.83 -3.74
CA PRO A 103 -18.86 5.30 -2.61
C PRO A 103 -18.82 3.77 -2.51
N ARG A 104 -18.45 3.05 -3.58
CA ARG A 104 -18.23 1.61 -3.56
C ARG A 104 -16.95 1.21 -2.80
N ALA A 105 -15.93 2.07 -2.75
CA ALA A 105 -14.71 1.80 -2.00
C ALA A 105 -14.92 1.98 -0.50
N LYS A 106 -14.36 1.09 0.30
CA LYS A 106 -14.30 1.24 1.77
C LYS A 106 -12.99 1.96 2.13
N VAL A 107 -13.07 3.28 2.27
CA VAL A 107 -11.90 4.13 2.50
C VAL A 107 -11.69 4.37 4.00
N PHE A 108 -10.49 4.09 4.49
CA PHE A 108 -10.10 4.21 5.89
C PHE A 108 -9.00 5.25 6.06
N SER A 109 -9.18 6.14 7.06
CA SER A 109 -8.16 7.07 7.50
C SER A 109 -7.26 6.38 8.53
N ASP A 110 -6.37 5.51 8.04
CA ASP A 110 -5.46 4.75 8.91
C ASP A 110 -4.18 4.35 8.14
N SER A 111 -3.16 3.92 8.88
CA SER A 111 -1.90 3.45 8.30
C SER A 111 -2.07 2.10 7.62
N ALA A 112 -1.33 1.88 6.52
CA ALA A 112 -1.23 0.60 5.82
C ALA A 112 -0.78 -0.57 6.72
N GLN A 113 -0.07 -0.29 7.81
CA GLN A 113 0.30 -1.25 8.86
C GLN A 113 -0.92 -1.92 9.51
N GLN A 114 -2.08 -1.24 9.49
CA GLN A 114 -3.32 -1.74 10.06
C GLN A 114 -4.14 -2.62 9.11
N LEU A 115 -3.64 -2.91 7.91
CA LEU A 115 -4.35 -3.70 6.90
C LEU A 115 -4.94 -5.02 7.45
N PRO A 116 -4.21 -5.87 8.22
CA PRO A 116 -4.77 -7.11 8.74
C PRO A 116 -6.00 -6.90 9.66
N LYS A 117 -6.03 -5.79 10.40
CA LYS A 117 -7.17 -5.40 11.24
C LYS A 117 -8.43 -5.13 10.40
N TYR A 118 -8.27 -4.43 9.27
CA TYR A 118 -9.39 -4.08 8.41
C TYR A 118 -9.91 -5.29 7.62
N LEU A 119 -9.05 -6.19 7.16
CA LEU A 119 -9.49 -7.46 6.58
C LEU A 119 -10.34 -8.26 7.59
N ARG A 120 -9.84 -8.45 8.82
CA ARG A 120 -10.61 -9.13 9.88
C ARG A 120 -11.96 -8.46 10.15
N ARG A 121 -12.01 -7.12 10.19
CA ARG A 121 -13.25 -6.36 10.39
C ARG A 121 -14.29 -6.64 9.30
N HIS A 122 -13.83 -6.88 8.08
CA HIS A 122 -14.67 -7.23 6.94
C HIS A 122 -14.88 -8.73 6.78
N ARG A 123 -14.40 -9.57 7.73
CA ARG A 123 -14.49 -11.05 7.70
C ARG A 123 -13.80 -11.65 6.48
N VAL A 124 -12.70 -11.03 6.05
CA VAL A 124 -11.86 -11.47 4.94
C VAL A 124 -10.55 -11.99 5.53
N SER A 125 -10.14 -13.19 5.13
CA SER A 125 -8.90 -13.82 5.60
C SER A 125 -7.66 -13.26 4.88
N SER A 126 -7.80 -12.97 3.59
CA SER A 126 -6.70 -12.45 2.75
C SER A 126 -7.24 -11.60 1.61
N ALA A 127 -6.42 -10.70 1.09
CA ALA A 127 -6.67 -9.96 -0.13
C ALA A 127 -6.17 -10.76 -1.35
N ASP A 128 -6.92 -10.75 -2.45
CA ASP A 128 -6.48 -11.35 -3.72
C ASP A 128 -5.41 -10.50 -4.38
N ILE A 129 -5.62 -9.17 -4.36
CA ILE A 129 -4.70 -8.21 -4.97
C ILE A 129 -4.49 -7.05 -4.01
N ILE A 130 -3.22 -6.69 -3.78
CA ILE A 130 -2.82 -5.50 -3.02
C ILE A 130 -2.04 -4.59 -3.95
N ILE A 131 -2.52 -3.36 -4.14
CA ILE A 131 -1.90 -2.34 -5.00
C ILE A 131 -1.41 -1.21 -4.12
N SER A 132 -0.13 -0.83 -4.24
CA SER A 132 0.47 0.21 -3.42
C SER A 132 0.93 1.40 -4.25
N GLY A 133 0.38 2.57 -3.92
CA GLY A 133 0.83 3.88 -4.37
C GLY A 133 1.79 4.57 -3.39
N LEU A 134 2.28 3.86 -2.37
CA LEU A 134 3.14 4.42 -1.34
C LEU A 134 4.53 4.77 -1.87
N PRO A 135 5.15 5.86 -1.40
CA PRO A 135 6.47 6.32 -1.83
C PRO A 135 7.59 5.59 -1.09
N TRP A 136 7.75 4.33 -1.32
CA TRP A 136 8.66 3.43 -0.64
C TRP A 136 10.10 3.96 -0.52
N THR A 137 10.61 4.63 -1.55
CA THR A 137 11.99 5.16 -1.58
C THR A 137 12.26 6.18 -0.47
N ASN A 138 11.22 6.93 -0.05
CA ASN A 138 11.33 8.04 0.89
C ASN A 138 10.90 7.69 2.32
N MET A 139 10.43 6.43 2.53
CA MET A 139 9.97 6.00 3.84
C MET A 139 11.14 5.51 4.72
N PRO A 140 11.09 5.72 6.06
CA PRO A 140 12.02 5.10 6.99
C PRO A 140 11.99 3.58 6.89
N LEU A 141 13.14 2.92 7.12
CA LEU A 141 13.27 1.48 6.99
C LEU A 141 12.24 0.73 7.85
N ALA A 142 12.11 1.08 9.12
CA ALA A 142 11.16 0.43 10.04
C ALA A 142 9.70 0.51 9.53
N VAL A 143 9.30 1.66 8.95
CA VAL A 143 7.96 1.82 8.38
C VAL A 143 7.76 0.95 7.15
N GLN A 144 8.78 0.85 6.27
CA GLN A 144 8.75 -0.06 5.13
C GLN A 144 8.58 -1.51 5.57
N GLU A 145 9.32 -1.93 6.59
CA GLU A 145 9.27 -3.29 7.15
C GLU A 145 7.89 -3.60 7.73
N GLU A 146 7.38 -2.75 8.61
CA GLU A 146 6.07 -2.93 9.24
C GLU A 146 4.91 -2.99 8.23
N ILE A 147 4.93 -2.12 7.20
CA ILE A 147 3.91 -2.16 6.14
C ILE A 147 4.03 -3.43 5.30
N LEU A 148 5.25 -3.84 4.92
CA LEU A 148 5.44 -5.06 4.14
C LEU A 148 5.07 -6.30 4.94
N ASP A 149 5.31 -6.32 6.26
CA ASP A 149 4.87 -7.40 7.14
C ASP A 149 3.34 -7.46 7.20
N ALA A 150 2.67 -6.31 7.30
CA ALA A 150 1.22 -6.23 7.24
C ALA A 150 0.66 -6.68 5.87
N VAL A 151 1.35 -6.35 4.77
CA VAL A 151 1.02 -6.82 3.42
C VAL A 151 1.11 -8.34 3.35
N VAL A 152 2.24 -8.94 3.74
CA VAL A 152 2.44 -10.39 3.72
C VAL A 152 1.42 -11.11 4.61
N ALA A 153 1.16 -10.60 5.82
CA ALA A 153 0.14 -11.15 6.73
C ALA A 153 -1.30 -11.05 6.19
N SER A 154 -1.52 -10.24 5.14
CA SER A 154 -2.81 -10.02 4.49
C SER A 154 -2.95 -10.78 3.17
N MET A 155 -1.98 -11.61 2.81
CA MET A 155 -1.92 -12.36 1.56
C MET A 155 -2.04 -13.86 1.81
N ASN A 156 -2.48 -14.60 0.79
CA ASN A 156 -2.37 -16.05 0.68
C ASN A 156 -1.43 -16.43 -0.48
N GLU A 157 -1.27 -17.71 -0.76
CA GLU A 157 -0.35 -18.22 -1.79
C GLU A 157 -0.66 -17.72 -3.21
N THR A 158 -1.92 -17.43 -3.50
CA THR A 158 -2.36 -16.95 -4.83
C THR A 158 -2.41 -15.43 -4.95
N SER A 159 -2.24 -14.72 -3.84
CA SER A 159 -2.33 -13.26 -3.78
C SER A 159 -1.21 -12.59 -4.56
N VAL A 160 -1.51 -11.39 -5.07
CA VAL A 160 -0.54 -10.55 -5.78
C VAL A 160 -0.39 -9.22 -5.07
N PHE A 161 0.85 -8.85 -4.75
CA PHE A 161 1.21 -7.50 -4.32
C PHE A 161 1.87 -6.75 -5.47
N MET A 162 1.40 -5.54 -5.75
CA MET A 162 1.97 -4.67 -6.78
C MET A 162 2.32 -3.30 -6.23
N THR A 163 3.46 -2.78 -6.67
CA THR A 163 3.84 -1.39 -6.44
C THR A 163 4.67 -0.89 -7.59
N PHE A 164 4.87 0.42 -7.68
CA PHE A 164 5.68 1.02 -8.73
C PHE A 164 6.83 1.83 -8.17
N GLY A 165 7.81 2.10 -9.03
CA GLY A 165 8.91 2.99 -8.73
C GLY A 165 9.35 3.75 -9.98
N TYR A 166 9.75 5.00 -9.82
CA TYR A 166 10.28 5.80 -10.92
C TYR A 166 11.70 5.36 -11.28
N THR A 167 12.00 5.25 -12.57
CA THR A 167 13.28 4.71 -13.05
C THR A 167 14.49 5.54 -12.61
N HIS A 168 14.35 6.86 -12.56
CA HIS A 168 15.44 7.76 -12.18
C HIS A 168 15.87 7.68 -10.71
N VAL A 169 15.05 7.05 -9.84
CA VAL A 169 15.40 6.85 -8.41
C VAL A 169 15.75 5.41 -8.06
N GLN A 170 15.72 4.47 -9.02
CA GLN A 170 15.94 3.04 -8.73
C GLN A 170 17.36 2.73 -8.21
N TRP A 171 18.32 3.56 -8.51
CA TRP A 171 19.71 3.45 -8.03
C TRP A 171 19.93 4.06 -6.64
N MET A 172 18.99 4.84 -6.12
CA MET A 172 19.08 5.47 -4.79
C MET A 172 19.09 4.42 -3.67
N PRO A 173 19.78 4.70 -2.54
CA PRO A 173 19.87 3.78 -1.41
C PRO A 173 18.51 3.33 -0.87
N GLY A 174 17.51 4.22 -0.82
CA GLY A 174 16.15 3.91 -0.38
C GLY A 174 15.45 2.91 -1.30
N ALA A 175 15.58 3.06 -2.62
CA ALA A 175 15.02 2.13 -3.59
C ALA A 175 15.70 0.75 -3.53
N ARG A 176 17.03 0.72 -3.40
CA ARG A 176 17.78 -0.54 -3.25
C ARG A 176 17.41 -1.27 -1.96
N ARG A 177 17.25 -0.54 -0.84
CA ARG A 177 16.77 -1.06 0.42
C ARG A 177 15.40 -1.72 0.26
N PHE A 178 14.45 -0.99 -0.30
CA PHE A 178 13.10 -1.49 -0.55
C PHE A 178 13.10 -2.76 -1.41
N GLN A 179 13.87 -2.79 -2.50
CA GLN A 179 14.03 -3.99 -3.33
C GLN A 179 14.60 -5.18 -2.53
N GLY A 180 15.54 -4.91 -1.59
CA GLY A 180 16.06 -5.91 -0.68
C GLY A 180 14.98 -6.47 0.26
N LEU A 181 14.09 -5.60 0.77
CA LEU A 181 12.96 -6.00 1.60
C LEU A 181 11.94 -6.85 0.83
N LEU A 182 11.66 -6.52 -0.43
CA LEU A 182 10.80 -7.35 -1.28
C LEU A 182 11.37 -8.77 -1.43
N ARG A 183 12.68 -8.89 -1.74
CA ARG A 183 13.33 -10.22 -1.89
C ARG A 183 13.28 -11.09 -0.62
N LYS A 184 13.22 -10.48 0.55
CA LYS A 184 13.11 -11.18 1.82
C LYS A 184 11.70 -11.70 2.11
N ARG A 185 10.68 -11.10 1.46
CA ARG A 185 9.26 -11.32 1.77
C ARG A 185 8.46 -12.00 0.67
N PHE A 186 9.03 -12.12 -0.53
CA PHE A 186 8.35 -12.71 -1.68
C PHE A 186 9.26 -13.68 -2.40
N GLY A 187 8.74 -14.88 -2.66
CA GLY A 187 9.46 -15.92 -3.41
C GLY A 187 9.56 -15.61 -4.90
N GLN A 188 8.63 -14.84 -5.43
CA GLN A 188 8.60 -14.47 -6.85
C GLN A 188 8.42 -12.96 -6.99
N ILE A 189 9.35 -12.30 -7.69
CA ILE A 189 9.32 -10.87 -7.97
C ILE A 189 9.63 -10.64 -9.44
N GLU A 190 8.65 -10.09 -10.14
CA GLU A 190 8.78 -9.67 -11.52
C GLU A 190 8.83 -8.15 -11.60
N ARG A 191 9.55 -7.63 -12.59
CA ARG A 191 9.55 -6.20 -12.92
C ARG A 191 9.12 -6.03 -14.36
N THR A 192 8.20 -5.10 -14.60
CA THR A 192 7.83 -4.74 -15.97
C THR A 192 9.00 -4.05 -16.68
N ARG A 193 8.89 -3.97 -18.01
CA ARG A 193 9.67 -2.99 -18.76
C ARG A 193 9.28 -1.58 -18.32
N THR A 194 10.20 -0.63 -18.55
CA THR A 194 9.94 0.77 -18.24
C THR A 194 8.75 1.31 -19.04
N ILE A 195 7.81 1.93 -18.34
CA ILE A 195 6.65 2.59 -18.89
C ILE A 195 7.05 4.03 -19.24
N TRP A 196 7.64 4.19 -20.43
CA TRP A 196 8.19 5.47 -20.91
C TRP A 196 7.15 6.57 -21.11
N ARG A 197 5.90 6.18 -21.41
CA ARG A 197 4.79 7.12 -21.58
C ARG A 197 4.29 7.71 -20.25
N ASN A 198 4.73 7.17 -19.12
CA ASN A 198 4.54 7.81 -17.81
C ASN A 198 5.64 8.85 -17.58
N VAL A 199 5.29 10.01 -17.04
CA VAL A 199 6.23 11.09 -16.73
C VAL A 199 6.21 11.40 -15.23
N PRO A 200 7.30 11.12 -14.50
CA PRO A 200 8.54 10.46 -14.93
C PRO A 200 8.34 8.99 -15.31
N PRO A 201 9.22 8.40 -16.15
CA PRO A 201 9.15 6.99 -16.49
C PRO A 201 9.18 6.09 -15.24
N ALA A 202 8.34 5.05 -15.24
CA ALA A 202 8.16 4.17 -14.09
C ALA A 202 8.22 2.70 -14.50
N LEU A 203 8.41 1.82 -13.52
CA LEU A 203 8.28 0.38 -13.66
C LEU A 203 7.41 -0.16 -12.51
N VAL A 204 6.80 -1.31 -12.73
CA VAL A 204 5.98 -1.98 -11.72
C VAL A 204 6.72 -3.21 -11.20
N HIS A 205 6.71 -3.38 -9.88
CA HIS A 205 7.07 -4.61 -9.21
C HIS A 205 5.80 -5.42 -8.98
N VAL A 206 5.80 -6.67 -9.40
CA VAL A 206 4.74 -7.66 -9.17
C VAL A 206 5.33 -8.75 -8.29
N CYS A 207 4.80 -8.91 -7.10
CA CYS A 207 5.31 -9.81 -6.07
C CYS A 207 4.27 -10.89 -5.77
N ARG A 208 4.70 -12.16 -5.75
CA ARG A 208 3.89 -13.35 -5.46
C ARG A 208 4.61 -14.25 -4.49
N ALA A 209 3.94 -15.29 -4.06
CA ALA A 209 4.46 -16.27 -3.10
C ALA A 209 4.98 -15.57 -1.82
N PRO A 210 4.07 -15.02 -0.99
CA PRO A 210 4.46 -14.34 0.25
C PRO A 210 5.16 -15.32 1.18
N ILE A 211 6.32 -14.90 1.72
CA ILE A 211 7.08 -15.67 2.69
C ILE A 211 6.66 -15.21 4.09
N VAL A 212 5.80 -15.99 4.73
CA VAL A 212 5.40 -15.73 6.11
C VAL A 212 6.58 -16.05 7.01
N GLN A 213 7.17 -15.05 7.63
CA GLN A 213 8.15 -15.27 8.69
C GLN A 213 7.40 -15.80 9.90
N VAL A 214 7.53 -17.10 10.18
CA VAL A 214 7.12 -17.65 11.47
C VAL A 214 8.06 -17.00 12.49
N GLN A 215 7.54 -16.11 13.33
CA GLN A 215 8.28 -15.62 14.47
C GLN A 215 8.58 -16.83 15.33
N GLY A 216 9.84 -17.28 15.32
CA GLY A 216 10.30 -18.35 16.18
C GLY A 216 10.03 -17.93 17.63
N GLU A 217 9.36 -18.83 18.35
CA GLU A 217 9.27 -18.79 19.79
C GLU A 217 10.70 -18.70 20.35
N ALA A 218 11.01 -17.58 20.98
CA ALA A 218 12.22 -17.40 21.78
C ALA A 218 11.83 -17.41 23.26
#